data_75bcfa5596c9cdf38aa25a8fae8bf7b8
#
_entry.id   75bcfa5596c9cdf38aa25a8fae8bf7b8
#
_cell.length_a   1.000
_cell.length_b   1.000
_cell.length_c   1.000
_cell.angle_alpha   90.00
_cell.angle_beta   90.00
_cell.angle_gamma   90.00
#
_symmetry.space_group_name_H-M   'P 1'
#
loop_
_entity.id
_entity.type
_entity.pdbx_description
1 polymer ?
#
loop_
_entity_poly.entity_id
_entity_poly.type
_entity_poly.pdbx_seq_one_letter_code
_entity_poly.pdbx_strand_id
1 'polypeptide(L)'
;IFDAATDAGFSGSEAGGDFMEQLRTNNAVFAAFKTHRMGRDMAAQLIDENGEVKSFQQFRRDVEPIADHHVEAWLRTEYDTAIKRAHRAAEMRQFMAEADVLPNIRWLPSTAVNPRESHMPFYDHVWPIDDPFWEEHKPGDEWGCQCGWEATDDPVTDNSGLGGERIKPSPGLKGNPARTAQLFSDDHPYFPSDCSTCAFKGVQLTLFTNRTKDCYHCKNVLKAVQKAEKTLTTKRAELAEKKSDATS
;
A
#
# COMPACT_ATOMS: atom_id res chain seq x y z
N ILE A 1 2.42 -3.28 11.56
CA ILE A 1 1.05 -2.79 11.26
C ILE A 1 0.58 -3.37 9.94
N PHE A 2 1.27 -3.14 8.82
CA PHE A 2 0.83 -3.61 7.51
C PHE A 2 0.85 -5.14 7.39
N ASP A 3 1.78 -5.84 8.02
CA ASP A 3 1.75 -7.31 8.07
C ASP A 3 0.55 -7.82 8.86
N ALA A 4 0.20 -7.18 9.98
CA ALA A 4 -1.02 -7.52 10.72
C ALA A 4 -2.29 -7.25 9.91
N ALA A 5 -2.32 -6.19 9.08
CA ALA A 5 -3.40 -5.94 8.14
C ALA A 5 -3.48 -7.02 7.05
N THR A 6 -2.32 -7.46 6.54
CA THR A 6 -2.22 -8.57 5.60
C THR A 6 -2.77 -9.87 6.21
N ASP A 7 -2.30 -10.22 7.40
CA ASP A 7 -2.73 -11.43 8.09
C ASP A 7 -4.24 -11.43 8.37
N ALA A 8 -4.80 -10.27 8.75
CA ALA A 8 -6.24 -10.10 8.94
C ALA A 8 -7.03 -10.24 7.62
N GLY A 9 -6.53 -9.66 6.53
CA GLY A 9 -7.19 -9.70 5.23
C GLY A 9 -7.15 -11.09 4.58
N PHE A 10 -6.13 -11.91 4.86
CA PHE A 10 -6.00 -13.29 4.39
C PHE A 10 -6.49 -14.32 5.39
N SER A 11 -7.11 -13.91 6.48
CA SER A 11 -7.65 -14.86 7.48
C SER A 11 -8.68 -15.80 6.85
N GLY A 12 -8.38 -17.10 6.88
CA GLY A 12 -9.26 -18.14 6.32
C GLY A 12 -9.05 -18.43 4.82
N SER A 13 -8.08 -17.79 4.16
CA SER A 13 -7.75 -18.07 2.76
C SER A 13 -6.39 -18.74 2.62
N GLU A 14 -6.27 -19.66 1.66
CA GLU A 14 -5.00 -20.29 1.30
C GLU A 14 -4.22 -19.44 0.29
N ALA A 15 -3.49 -18.43 0.80
CA ALA A 15 -2.49 -17.77 -0.03
C ALA A 15 -1.18 -18.57 0.01
N GLY A 16 -0.61 -18.91 -1.14
CA GLY A 16 0.67 -19.61 -1.19
C GLY A 16 1.76 -18.85 -0.43
N GLY A 17 2.66 -19.59 0.27
CA GLY A 17 3.69 -19.01 1.14
C GLY A 17 4.54 -17.94 0.44
N ASP A 18 4.95 -18.17 -0.80
CA ASP A 18 5.76 -17.23 -1.59
C ASP A 18 5.04 -15.90 -1.85
N PHE A 19 3.72 -15.93 -2.08
CA PHE A 19 2.93 -14.72 -2.27
C PHE A 19 2.86 -13.90 -0.97
N MET A 20 2.65 -14.56 0.16
CA MET A 20 2.61 -13.90 1.47
C MET A 20 3.97 -13.30 1.85
N GLU A 21 5.07 -13.97 1.53
CA GLU A 21 6.41 -13.45 1.74
C GLU A 21 6.67 -12.21 0.88
N GLN A 22 6.29 -12.25 -0.39
CA GLN A 22 6.40 -11.09 -1.29
C GLN A 22 5.56 -9.91 -0.80
N LEU A 23 4.33 -10.17 -0.34
CA LEU A 23 3.43 -9.15 0.20
C LEU A 23 4.03 -8.48 1.44
N ARG A 24 4.61 -9.25 2.37
CA ARG A 24 5.31 -8.72 3.55
C ARG A 24 6.55 -7.92 3.17
N THR A 25 7.34 -8.40 2.21
CA THR A 25 8.49 -7.64 1.68
C THR A 25 8.04 -6.29 1.10
N ASN A 26 6.97 -6.28 0.33
CA ASN A 26 6.41 -5.05 -0.24
C ASN A 26 5.84 -4.11 0.84
N ASN A 27 5.22 -4.64 1.88
CA ASN A 27 4.80 -3.85 3.05
C ASN A 27 6.00 -3.18 3.74
N ALA A 28 7.11 -3.89 3.88
CA ALA A 28 8.33 -3.32 4.47
C ALA A 28 8.93 -2.23 3.58
N VAL A 29 8.89 -2.37 2.26
CA VAL A 29 9.28 -1.32 1.31
C VAL A 29 8.40 -0.08 1.47
N PHE A 30 7.08 -0.23 1.51
CA PHE A 30 6.16 0.89 1.74
C PHE A 30 6.44 1.59 3.07
N ALA A 31 6.59 0.84 4.16
CA ALA A 31 6.90 1.37 5.48
C ALA A 31 8.22 2.13 5.51
N ALA A 32 9.24 1.68 4.78
CA ALA A 32 10.53 2.37 4.67
C ALA A 32 10.37 3.76 4.00
N PHE A 33 9.62 3.84 2.92
CA PHE A 33 9.36 5.13 2.27
C PHE A 33 8.48 6.05 3.12
N LYS A 34 7.45 5.53 3.79
CA LYS A 34 6.63 6.29 4.74
C LYS A 34 7.49 6.90 5.86
N THR A 35 8.32 6.08 6.50
CA THR A 35 9.19 6.51 7.60
C THR A 35 10.21 7.54 7.12
N HIS A 36 10.81 7.32 5.94
CA HIS A 36 11.74 8.28 5.36
C HIS A 36 11.06 9.61 5.06
N ARG A 37 9.84 9.58 4.49
CA ARG A 37 9.07 10.80 4.20
C ARG A 37 8.77 11.59 5.47
N MET A 38 8.26 10.93 6.50
CA MET A 38 8.01 11.55 7.81
C MET A 38 9.27 12.18 8.39
N GLY A 39 10.38 11.43 8.44
CA GLY A 39 11.65 11.94 8.95
C GLY A 39 12.18 13.14 8.19
N ARG A 40 12.04 13.16 6.86
CA ARG A 40 12.42 14.29 6.01
C ARG A 40 11.56 15.52 6.28
N ASP A 41 10.24 15.33 6.38
CA ASP A 41 9.30 16.43 6.59
C ASP A 41 9.51 17.04 7.99
N MET A 42 9.82 16.22 9.01
CA MET A 42 10.21 16.69 10.34
C MET A 42 11.57 17.42 10.33
N ALA A 43 12.57 16.87 9.64
CA ALA A 43 13.89 17.50 9.54
C ALA A 43 13.85 18.87 8.85
N ALA A 44 12.94 19.07 7.89
CA ALA A 44 12.73 20.35 7.23
C ALA A 44 12.25 21.45 8.19
N GLN A 45 11.69 21.08 9.34
CA GLN A 45 11.27 22.05 10.37
C GLN A 45 12.39 22.52 11.28
N LEU A 46 13.60 21.96 11.17
CA LEU A 46 14.71 22.30 12.07
C LEU A 46 15.22 23.73 11.89
N ILE A 47 15.14 24.24 10.67
CA ILE A 47 15.65 25.56 10.30
C ILE A 47 14.47 26.51 10.08
N ASP A 48 14.62 27.76 10.50
CA ASP A 48 13.65 28.83 10.27
C ASP A 48 13.83 29.51 8.89
N GLU A 49 12.99 30.50 8.59
CA GLU A 49 13.02 31.26 7.33
C GLU A 49 14.30 32.10 7.15
N ASN A 50 15.05 32.37 8.23
CA ASN A 50 16.30 33.09 8.21
C ASN A 50 17.51 32.15 8.08
N GLY A 51 17.31 30.85 8.07
CA GLY A 51 18.37 29.85 8.02
C GLY A 51 18.97 29.52 9.40
N GLU A 52 18.37 30.00 10.50
CA GLU A 52 18.80 29.72 11.85
C GLU A 52 18.15 28.46 12.42
N VAL A 53 18.87 27.76 13.31
CA VAL A 53 18.34 26.60 13.99
C VAL A 53 17.28 27.00 15.01
N LYS A 54 16.05 26.51 14.83
CA LYS A 54 14.95 26.77 15.77
C LYS A 54 15.24 26.27 17.17
N SER A 55 14.67 26.95 18.18
CA SER A 55 14.67 26.41 19.56
C SER A 55 13.96 25.06 19.61
N PHE A 56 14.33 24.19 20.55
CA PHE A 56 13.68 22.88 20.71
C PHE A 56 12.17 23.00 20.91
N GLN A 57 11.71 23.99 21.65
CA GLN A 57 10.28 24.19 21.88
C GLN A 57 9.53 24.59 20.61
N GLN A 58 10.12 25.41 19.74
CA GLN A 58 9.54 25.78 18.47
C GLN A 58 9.57 24.60 17.49
N PHE A 59 10.71 23.93 17.36
CA PHE A 59 10.84 22.72 16.55
C PHE A 59 9.81 21.67 16.98
N ARG A 60 9.64 21.38 18.29
CA ARG A 60 8.66 20.43 18.78
C ARG A 60 7.23 20.78 18.35
N ARG A 61 6.81 22.04 18.45
CA ARG A 61 5.49 22.49 18.02
C ARG A 61 5.26 22.29 16.53
N ASP A 62 6.32 22.56 15.74
CA ASP A 62 6.25 22.51 14.28
C ASP A 62 6.23 21.04 13.75
N VAL A 63 6.83 20.08 14.48
CA VAL A 63 6.83 18.67 14.09
C VAL A 63 5.65 17.87 14.64
N GLU A 64 4.99 18.32 15.71
CA GLU A 64 3.86 17.63 16.34
C GLU A 64 2.73 17.35 15.32
N PRO A 65 2.26 18.32 14.48
CA PRO A 65 1.25 18.05 13.46
C PRO A 65 1.72 17.07 12.38
N ILE A 66 3.03 17.03 12.07
CA ILE A 66 3.60 16.06 11.12
C ILE A 66 3.55 14.66 11.72
N ALA A 67 3.92 14.52 12.99
CA ALA A 67 3.86 13.25 13.71
C ALA A 67 2.42 12.74 13.79
N ASP A 68 1.47 13.58 14.21
CA ASP A 68 0.05 13.23 14.31
C ASP A 68 -0.53 12.80 12.97
N HIS A 69 -0.18 13.51 11.89
CA HIS A 69 -0.60 13.14 10.54
C HIS A 69 -0.14 11.72 10.16
N HIS A 70 1.14 11.39 10.39
CA HIS A 70 1.71 10.10 9.97
C HIS A 70 1.41 8.95 10.93
N VAL A 71 1.17 9.22 12.22
CA VAL A 71 1.07 8.20 13.27
C VAL A 71 -0.38 7.97 13.71
N GLU A 72 -1.27 8.94 13.58
CA GLU A 72 -2.67 8.82 14.00
C GLU A 72 -3.65 8.91 12.83
N ALA A 73 -3.85 10.08 12.24
CA ALA A 73 -4.93 10.31 11.28
C ALA A 73 -4.79 9.46 10.00
N TRP A 74 -3.63 9.53 9.33
CA TRP A 74 -3.41 8.77 8.11
C TRP A 74 -3.09 7.31 8.36
N LEU A 75 -2.40 6.99 9.44
CA LEU A 75 -2.09 5.60 9.76
C LEU A 75 -3.35 4.76 9.92
N ARG A 76 -4.41 5.30 10.51
CA ARG A 76 -5.70 4.61 10.61
C ARG A 76 -6.30 4.35 9.23
N THR A 77 -6.34 5.36 8.37
CA THR A 77 -6.85 5.22 7.01
C THR A 77 -6.05 4.22 6.19
N GLU A 78 -4.72 4.27 6.29
CA GLU A 78 -3.83 3.32 5.61
C GLU A 78 -4.02 1.89 6.13
N TYR A 79 -4.14 1.72 7.44
CA TYR A 79 -4.36 0.41 8.06
C TYR A 79 -5.68 -0.21 7.61
N ASP A 80 -6.78 0.54 7.69
CA ASP A 80 -8.11 0.08 7.27
C ASP A 80 -8.14 -0.21 5.75
N THR A 81 -7.43 0.59 4.94
CA THR A 81 -7.29 0.36 3.51
C THR A 81 -6.42 -0.86 3.22
N ALA A 82 -5.33 -1.06 3.95
CA ALA A 82 -4.47 -2.24 3.81
C ALA A 82 -5.23 -3.53 4.09
N ILE A 83 -6.04 -3.59 5.16
CA ILE A 83 -6.90 -4.74 5.46
C ILE A 83 -7.84 -5.02 4.30
N LYS A 84 -8.57 -4.01 3.83
CA LYS A 84 -9.52 -4.16 2.73
C LYS A 84 -8.84 -4.65 1.46
N ARG A 85 -7.71 -4.06 1.09
CA ARG A 85 -6.97 -4.46 -0.12
C ARG A 85 -6.34 -5.85 0.00
N ALA A 86 -5.90 -6.25 1.19
CA ALA A 86 -5.44 -7.61 1.46
C ALA A 86 -6.60 -8.61 1.32
N HIS A 87 -7.76 -8.28 1.87
CA HIS A 87 -8.98 -9.11 1.73
C HIS A 87 -9.41 -9.24 0.27
N ARG A 88 -9.44 -8.13 -0.49
CA ARG A 88 -9.74 -8.16 -1.93
C ARG A 88 -8.71 -8.95 -2.73
N ALA A 89 -7.44 -8.92 -2.33
CA ALA A 89 -6.42 -9.76 -2.96
C ALA A 89 -6.66 -11.25 -2.69
N ALA A 90 -7.06 -11.62 -1.47
CA ALA A 90 -7.43 -12.99 -1.13
C ALA A 90 -8.62 -13.49 -1.95
N GLU A 91 -9.70 -12.70 -1.99
CA GLU A 91 -10.91 -13.01 -2.78
C GLU A 91 -10.58 -13.16 -4.28
N MET A 92 -9.83 -12.23 -4.87
CA MET A 92 -9.44 -12.32 -6.28
C MET A 92 -8.64 -13.57 -6.59
N ARG A 93 -7.74 -13.98 -5.70
CA ARG A 93 -6.97 -15.23 -5.86
C ARG A 93 -7.87 -16.45 -5.79
N GLN A 94 -8.87 -16.44 -4.91
CA GLN A 94 -9.90 -17.49 -4.85
C GLN A 94 -10.72 -17.51 -6.14
N PHE A 95 -11.20 -16.35 -6.62
CA PHE A 95 -11.95 -16.27 -7.89
C PHE A 95 -11.13 -16.81 -9.06
N MET A 96 -9.83 -16.47 -9.13
CA MET A 96 -8.93 -17.02 -10.16
C MET A 96 -8.77 -18.54 -10.07
N ALA A 97 -8.83 -19.11 -8.88
CA ALA A 97 -8.74 -20.58 -8.68
C ALA A 97 -10.05 -21.31 -9.03
N GLU A 98 -11.19 -20.61 -9.00
CA GLU A 98 -12.53 -21.14 -9.28
C GLU A 98 -13.05 -20.70 -10.67
N ALA A 99 -12.21 -20.12 -11.51
CA ALA A 99 -12.59 -19.49 -12.78
C ALA A 99 -13.16 -20.47 -13.84
N ASP A 100 -12.91 -21.75 -13.69
CA ASP A 100 -13.51 -22.80 -14.53
C ASP A 100 -15.01 -23.01 -14.24
N VAL A 101 -15.50 -22.63 -13.07
CA VAL A 101 -16.90 -22.71 -12.64
C VAL A 101 -17.57 -21.34 -12.65
N LEU A 102 -16.88 -20.31 -12.16
CA LEU A 102 -17.34 -18.93 -12.03
C LEU A 102 -16.40 -18.00 -12.82
N PRO A 103 -16.56 -17.90 -14.15
CA PRO A 103 -15.58 -17.26 -15.03
C PRO A 103 -15.60 -15.73 -14.96
N ASN A 104 -16.57 -15.12 -14.32
CA ASN A 104 -16.80 -13.69 -14.32
C ASN A 104 -16.84 -13.12 -12.90
N ILE A 105 -16.68 -11.80 -12.79
CA ILE A 105 -16.80 -11.05 -11.54
C ILE A 105 -17.83 -9.96 -11.73
N ARG A 106 -18.78 -9.86 -10.78
CA ARG A 106 -19.72 -8.76 -10.66
C ARG A 106 -19.22 -7.72 -9.67
N TRP A 107 -19.31 -6.45 -10.03
CA TRP A 107 -19.09 -5.35 -9.09
C TRP A 107 -20.33 -5.13 -8.23
N LEU A 108 -20.18 -5.18 -6.92
CA LEU A 108 -21.28 -4.97 -5.98
C LEU A 108 -21.32 -3.51 -5.49
N PRO A 109 -22.54 -2.95 -5.30
CA PRO A 109 -22.72 -1.61 -4.77
C PRO A 109 -21.99 -1.37 -3.44
N SER A 110 -21.68 -0.10 -3.18
CA SER A 110 -21.07 0.31 -1.93
C SER A 110 -22.04 0.18 -0.76
N THR A 111 -21.56 -0.31 0.37
CA THR A 111 -22.31 -0.33 1.65
C THR A 111 -22.15 0.97 2.45
N ALA A 112 -21.43 1.97 1.91
CA ALA A 112 -21.27 3.28 2.56
C ALA A 112 -22.58 4.07 2.58
N VAL A 113 -22.80 4.85 3.64
CA VAL A 113 -23.94 5.78 3.73
C VAL A 113 -23.92 6.81 2.60
N ASN A 114 -22.72 7.27 2.23
CA ASN A 114 -22.48 8.18 1.11
C ASN A 114 -21.54 7.49 0.11
N PRO A 115 -22.08 6.73 -0.85
CA PRO A 115 -21.28 6.05 -1.86
C PRO A 115 -20.57 7.04 -2.78
N ARG A 116 -19.42 6.64 -3.32
CA ARG A 116 -18.68 7.45 -4.29
C ARG A 116 -19.37 7.42 -5.65
N GLU A 117 -19.63 8.58 -6.22
CA GLU A 117 -20.22 8.70 -7.54
C GLU A 117 -19.38 8.08 -8.64
N SER A 118 -18.02 8.12 -8.49
CA SER A 118 -17.07 7.53 -9.43
C SER A 118 -17.23 6.02 -9.62
N HIS A 119 -17.71 5.29 -8.59
CA HIS A 119 -17.88 3.85 -8.66
C HIS A 119 -19.30 3.41 -9.03
N MET A 120 -20.29 4.30 -8.96
CA MET A 120 -21.69 3.96 -9.27
C MET A 120 -21.88 3.40 -10.70
N PRO A 121 -21.16 3.87 -11.73
CA PRO A 121 -21.29 3.32 -13.07
C PRO A 121 -20.91 1.83 -13.19
N PHE A 122 -20.14 1.30 -12.23
CA PHE A 122 -19.71 -0.09 -12.24
C PHE A 122 -20.69 -1.05 -11.53
N TYR A 123 -21.67 -0.53 -10.80
CA TYR A 123 -22.56 -1.36 -10.00
C TYR A 123 -23.35 -2.34 -10.85
N ASP A 124 -23.37 -3.59 -10.40
CA ASP A 124 -24.06 -4.72 -11.02
C ASP A 124 -23.53 -5.11 -12.42
N HIS A 125 -22.49 -4.44 -12.91
CA HIS A 125 -21.80 -4.84 -14.12
C HIS A 125 -20.90 -6.05 -13.91
N VAL A 126 -20.78 -6.88 -14.94
CA VAL A 126 -20.05 -8.15 -14.93
C VAL A 126 -18.96 -8.10 -15.99
N TRP A 127 -17.73 -8.45 -15.61
CA TRP A 127 -16.55 -8.59 -16.49
C TRP A 127 -15.95 -9.98 -16.34
N PRO A 128 -15.29 -10.52 -17.39
CA PRO A 128 -14.45 -11.69 -17.25
C PRO A 128 -13.39 -11.50 -16.16
N ILE A 129 -13.02 -12.60 -15.51
CA ILE A 129 -12.03 -12.56 -14.39
C ILE A 129 -10.64 -12.11 -14.86
N ASP A 130 -10.30 -12.34 -16.12
CA ASP A 130 -9.04 -11.98 -16.78
C ASP A 130 -9.11 -10.64 -17.53
N ASP A 131 -10.25 -9.93 -17.46
CA ASP A 131 -10.40 -8.63 -18.12
C ASP A 131 -9.36 -7.61 -17.59
N PRO A 132 -8.68 -6.87 -18.48
CA PRO A 132 -7.75 -5.80 -18.10
C PRO A 132 -8.36 -4.73 -17.20
N PHE A 133 -9.68 -4.59 -17.17
CA PHE A 133 -10.40 -3.70 -16.26
C PHE A 133 -9.96 -3.90 -14.80
N TRP A 134 -9.74 -5.15 -14.37
CA TRP A 134 -9.34 -5.48 -13.01
C TRP A 134 -7.90 -5.09 -12.64
N GLU A 135 -7.08 -4.71 -13.60
CA GLU A 135 -5.77 -4.11 -13.32
C GLU A 135 -5.90 -2.65 -12.89
N GLU A 136 -6.84 -1.93 -13.49
CA GLU A 136 -7.04 -0.50 -13.24
C GLU A 136 -8.11 -0.24 -12.19
N HIS A 137 -9.25 -0.96 -12.25
CA HIS A 137 -10.42 -0.73 -11.41
C HIS A 137 -10.76 -1.97 -10.57
N LYS A 138 -11.01 -1.74 -9.30
CA LYS A 138 -11.45 -2.78 -8.36
C LYS A 138 -12.00 -2.16 -7.08
N PRO A 139 -12.85 -2.88 -6.33
CA PRO A 139 -13.21 -2.45 -4.99
C PRO A 139 -11.96 -2.20 -4.13
N GLY A 140 -11.80 -0.98 -3.61
CA GLY A 140 -10.63 -0.57 -2.83
C GLY A 140 -9.54 0.17 -3.61
N ASP A 141 -9.79 0.65 -4.85
CA ASP A 141 -8.89 1.50 -5.62
C ASP A 141 -9.06 3.01 -5.32
N GLU A 142 -9.99 3.35 -4.44
CA GLU A 142 -10.11 4.68 -3.84
C GLU A 142 -10.12 4.60 -2.31
N TRP A 143 -9.53 5.62 -1.67
CA TRP A 143 -9.46 5.71 -0.21
C TRP A 143 -10.85 5.69 0.43
N GLY A 144 -11.08 4.79 1.37
CA GLY A 144 -12.36 4.64 2.04
C GLY A 144 -13.47 3.95 1.22
N CYS A 145 -13.16 3.38 0.06
CA CYS A 145 -14.11 2.59 -0.74
C CYS A 145 -14.71 1.44 0.08
N GLN A 146 -16.03 1.25 -0.06
CA GLN A 146 -16.80 0.16 0.56
C GLN A 146 -17.58 -0.66 -0.47
N CYS A 147 -17.19 -0.62 -1.73
CA CYS A 147 -17.71 -1.51 -2.75
C CYS A 147 -17.27 -2.95 -2.50
N GLY A 148 -18.05 -3.88 -3.02
CA GLY A 148 -17.75 -5.29 -3.05
C GLY A 148 -17.60 -5.83 -4.47
N TRP A 149 -17.37 -7.12 -4.57
CA TRP A 149 -17.45 -7.92 -5.79
C TRP A 149 -17.78 -9.37 -5.43
N GLU A 150 -18.20 -10.14 -6.42
CA GLU A 150 -18.43 -11.57 -6.28
C GLU A 150 -18.07 -12.29 -7.58
N ALA A 151 -17.60 -13.52 -7.48
CA ALA A 151 -17.47 -14.39 -8.64
C ALA A 151 -18.87 -14.89 -9.07
N THR A 152 -19.10 -15.00 -10.37
CA THR A 152 -20.41 -15.37 -10.93
C THR A 152 -20.27 -16.10 -12.27
N ASP A 153 -21.27 -16.91 -12.61
CA ASP A 153 -21.48 -17.48 -13.94
C ASP A 153 -22.44 -16.66 -14.81
N ASP A 154 -22.94 -15.53 -14.29
CA ASP A 154 -23.77 -14.63 -15.07
C ASP A 154 -23.04 -14.11 -16.32
N PRO A 155 -23.77 -13.86 -17.42
CA PRO A 155 -23.18 -13.36 -18.65
C PRO A 155 -22.56 -11.97 -18.44
N VAL A 156 -21.47 -11.73 -19.17
CA VAL A 156 -20.82 -10.41 -19.24
C VAL A 156 -21.81 -9.36 -19.72
N THR A 157 -21.88 -8.23 -19.01
CA THR A 157 -22.74 -7.11 -19.37
C THR A 157 -22.17 -6.26 -20.51
N ASP A 158 -22.97 -5.35 -21.08
CA ASP A 158 -22.42 -4.30 -21.93
C ASP A 158 -21.64 -3.30 -21.09
N ASN A 159 -20.34 -3.34 -21.18
CA ASN A 159 -19.40 -2.51 -20.42
C ASN A 159 -18.83 -1.37 -21.29
N SER A 160 -19.43 -1.09 -22.43
CA SER A 160 -18.98 -0.05 -23.36
C SER A 160 -18.94 1.32 -22.69
N GLY A 161 -17.80 1.96 -22.70
CA GLY A 161 -17.61 3.29 -22.08
C GLY A 161 -17.46 3.30 -20.58
N LEU A 162 -17.44 2.14 -19.92
CA LEU A 162 -17.09 1.99 -18.52
C LEU A 162 -15.58 1.86 -18.35
N GLY A 163 -15.01 2.61 -17.44
CA GLY A 163 -13.56 2.68 -17.23
C GLY A 163 -12.88 3.74 -18.08
N GLY A 164 -11.57 3.65 -18.17
CA GLY A 164 -10.72 4.58 -18.92
C GLY A 164 -10.34 5.83 -18.12
N GLU A 165 -9.87 6.89 -18.82
CA GLU A 165 -9.22 8.04 -18.17
C GLU A 165 -10.11 8.88 -17.24
N ARG A 166 -11.42 8.71 -17.26
CA ARG A 166 -12.36 9.52 -16.46
C ARG A 166 -12.41 9.11 -14.99
N ILE A 167 -12.18 7.83 -14.72
CA ILE A 167 -12.19 7.26 -13.36
C ILE A 167 -10.80 6.68 -13.14
N LYS A 168 -10.03 7.30 -12.25
CA LYS A 168 -8.66 6.84 -11.95
C LYS A 168 -8.58 6.41 -10.49
N PRO A 169 -7.87 5.31 -10.21
CA PRO A 169 -7.53 4.95 -8.84
C PRO A 169 -6.87 6.10 -8.10
N SER A 170 -7.14 6.22 -6.81
CA SER A 170 -6.44 7.18 -5.96
C SER A 170 -4.92 6.92 -5.99
N PRO A 171 -4.08 7.97 -5.93
CA PRO A 171 -2.64 7.79 -5.82
C PRO A 171 -2.27 6.84 -4.67
N GLY A 172 -1.46 5.85 -4.97
CA GLY A 172 -1.09 4.78 -4.04
C GLY A 172 -1.99 3.54 -4.08
N LEU A 173 -3.09 3.55 -4.84
CA LEU A 173 -4.04 2.43 -4.89
C LEU A 173 -4.18 1.79 -6.28
N LYS A 174 -3.28 2.10 -7.19
CA LYS A 174 -3.20 1.46 -8.51
C LYS A 174 -2.81 -0.01 -8.42
N GLY A 175 -3.00 -0.72 -9.52
CA GLY A 175 -2.62 -2.11 -9.69
C GLY A 175 -3.46 -3.07 -8.85
N ASN A 176 -3.44 -4.34 -9.21
CA ASN A 176 -4.18 -5.39 -8.51
C ASN A 176 -3.28 -6.11 -7.48
N PRO A 177 -3.54 -5.96 -6.16
CA PRO A 177 -2.72 -6.58 -5.13
C PRO A 177 -2.62 -8.11 -5.23
N ALA A 178 -3.64 -8.78 -5.78
CA ALA A 178 -3.62 -10.23 -5.98
C ALA A 178 -2.53 -10.68 -6.97
N ARG A 179 -2.14 -9.81 -7.90
CA ARG A 179 -1.11 -10.05 -8.93
C ARG A 179 0.23 -9.43 -8.59
N THR A 180 0.22 -8.23 -8.01
CA THR A 180 1.45 -7.47 -7.73
C THR A 180 2.03 -7.72 -6.34
N ALA A 181 1.25 -8.32 -5.43
CA ALA A 181 1.55 -8.40 -4.00
C ALA A 181 1.88 -7.02 -3.38
N GLN A 182 1.23 -5.95 -3.87
CA GLN A 182 1.43 -4.58 -3.41
C GLN A 182 0.11 -4.03 -2.87
N LEU A 183 0.01 -3.82 -1.55
CA LEU A 183 -1.17 -3.17 -0.96
C LEU A 183 -1.25 -1.69 -1.33
N PHE A 184 -0.11 -1.04 -1.55
CA PHE A 184 -0.01 0.33 -2.02
C PHE A 184 0.91 0.37 -3.24
N SER A 185 0.54 1.13 -4.26
CA SER A 185 1.38 1.31 -5.45
C SER A 185 2.44 2.40 -5.24
N ASP A 186 3.50 2.38 -6.04
CA ASP A 186 4.64 3.28 -5.86
C ASP A 186 4.40 4.71 -6.39
N ASP A 187 3.18 5.02 -6.85
CA ASP A 187 2.72 6.40 -7.09
C ASP A 187 2.14 7.06 -5.82
N HIS A 188 2.12 6.35 -4.69
CA HIS A 188 1.76 6.92 -3.40
C HIS A 188 2.69 8.10 -3.04
N PRO A 189 2.18 9.20 -2.44
CA PRO A 189 2.97 10.39 -2.11
C PRO A 189 4.22 10.18 -1.23
N TYR A 190 4.35 9.03 -0.57
CA TYR A 190 5.56 8.70 0.19
C TYR A 190 6.73 8.30 -0.68
N PHE A 191 6.46 7.75 -1.85
CA PHE A 191 7.51 7.39 -2.79
C PHE A 191 8.06 8.62 -3.53
N PRO A 192 9.33 8.58 -3.96
CA PRO A 192 9.90 9.66 -4.75
C PRO A 192 9.20 9.75 -6.12
N SER A 193 9.14 10.95 -6.69
CA SER A 193 8.62 11.15 -8.06
C SER A 193 9.42 10.39 -9.11
N ASP A 194 10.73 10.32 -8.89
CA ASP A 194 11.69 9.64 -9.78
C ASP A 194 12.91 9.12 -9.00
N CYS A 195 13.75 8.32 -9.68
CA CYS A 195 14.94 7.73 -9.06
C CYS A 195 16.02 8.75 -8.69
N SER A 196 16.02 9.94 -9.29
CA SER A 196 17.02 10.99 -8.99
C SER A 196 16.78 11.63 -7.62
N THR A 197 15.55 11.67 -7.18
CA THR A 197 15.12 12.22 -5.87
C THR A 197 15.05 11.16 -4.77
N CYS A 198 15.32 9.89 -5.09
CA CYS A 198 15.19 8.77 -4.15
C CYS A 198 16.29 8.78 -3.08
N ALA A 199 15.88 8.65 -1.81
CA ALA A 199 16.80 8.54 -0.66
C ALA A 199 17.66 7.27 -0.68
N PHE A 200 17.16 6.22 -1.30
CA PHE A 200 17.84 4.92 -1.40
C PHE A 200 18.71 4.80 -2.66
N LYS A 201 18.89 5.89 -3.41
CA LYS A 201 19.78 5.87 -4.58
C LYS A 201 21.22 5.59 -4.15
N GLY A 202 21.86 4.61 -4.78
CA GLY A 202 23.29 4.39 -4.61
C GLY A 202 24.10 5.37 -5.48
N VAL A 203 25.39 5.54 -5.14
CA VAL A 203 26.34 6.42 -5.86
C VAL A 203 26.42 6.11 -7.38
N GLN A 204 26.19 4.87 -7.78
CA GLN A 204 26.19 4.45 -9.19
C GLN A 204 24.93 4.88 -9.99
N LEU A 205 23.86 5.27 -9.34
CA LEU A 205 22.60 5.66 -10.01
C LEU A 205 22.59 7.10 -10.51
N THR A 206 23.55 7.92 -10.12
CA THR A 206 23.68 9.31 -10.61
C THR A 206 24.07 9.40 -12.09
N LEU A 207 24.52 8.30 -12.70
CA LEU A 207 24.96 8.24 -14.10
C LEU A 207 23.86 7.75 -15.07
N PHE A 208 22.73 7.25 -14.57
CA PHE A 208 21.63 6.68 -15.39
C PHE A 208 20.29 7.37 -15.10
N THR A 209 20.04 8.48 -15.76
CA THR A 209 18.81 9.29 -15.60
C THR A 209 17.56 8.70 -16.24
N ASN A 210 17.67 7.63 -17.05
CA ASN A 210 16.55 7.06 -17.82
C ASN A 210 16.00 5.74 -17.27
N ARG A 211 16.17 5.47 -15.98
CA ARG A 211 15.63 4.24 -15.41
C ARG A 211 14.15 4.42 -15.08
N THR A 212 13.33 3.51 -15.61
CA THR A 212 11.90 3.41 -15.20
C THR A 212 11.84 3.22 -13.68
N LYS A 213 11.03 4.02 -13.02
CA LYS A 213 10.79 3.92 -11.58
C LYS A 213 10.14 2.57 -11.27
N ASP A 214 10.77 1.81 -10.39
CA ASP A 214 10.25 0.56 -9.83
C ASP A 214 10.80 0.42 -8.42
N CYS A 215 10.07 0.96 -7.45
CA CYS A 215 10.54 1.05 -6.08
C CYS A 215 10.52 -0.31 -5.36
N TYR A 216 9.59 -1.17 -5.69
CA TYR A 216 9.42 -2.46 -5.04
C TYR A 216 10.47 -3.50 -5.44
N HIS A 217 10.99 -3.44 -6.66
CA HIS A 217 12.08 -4.30 -7.13
C HIS A 217 13.45 -3.62 -7.12
N CYS A 218 13.55 -2.44 -6.52
CA CYS A 218 14.81 -1.71 -6.43
C CYS A 218 15.78 -2.38 -5.45
N LYS A 219 16.92 -2.90 -5.95
CA LYS A 219 17.93 -3.59 -5.15
C LYS A 219 18.46 -2.77 -3.97
N ASN A 220 18.54 -1.45 -4.10
CA ASN A 220 19.02 -0.58 -3.03
C ASN A 220 17.99 -0.46 -1.91
N VAL A 221 16.71 -0.35 -2.26
CA VAL A 221 15.60 -0.32 -1.31
C VAL A 221 15.53 -1.66 -0.57
N LEU A 222 15.52 -2.77 -1.30
CA LEU A 222 15.45 -4.11 -0.72
C LEU A 222 16.62 -4.39 0.24
N LYS A 223 17.85 -4.00 -0.11
CA LYS A 223 19.00 -4.09 0.80
C LYS A 223 18.83 -3.25 2.07
N ALA A 224 18.27 -2.05 1.95
CA ALA A 224 18.02 -1.19 3.10
C ALA A 224 16.95 -1.78 4.03
N VAL A 225 15.88 -2.33 3.47
CA VAL A 225 14.81 -3.03 4.21
C VAL A 225 15.39 -4.24 4.94
N GLN A 226 16.10 -5.13 4.27
CA GLN A 226 16.71 -6.31 4.88
C GLN A 226 17.66 -5.95 6.03
N LYS A 227 18.47 -4.89 5.85
CA LYS A 227 19.35 -4.40 6.91
C LYS A 227 18.56 -3.89 8.14
N ALA A 228 17.47 -3.16 7.91
CA ALA A 228 16.63 -2.66 8.99
C ALA A 228 15.94 -3.79 9.75
N GLU A 229 15.39 -4.78 9.06
CA GLU A 229 14.75 -5.97 9.64
C GLU A 229 15.73 -6.76 10.53
N LYS A 230 16.95 -7.01 10.03
CA LYS A 230 18.00 -7.66 10.82
C LYS A 230 18.33 -6.89 12.10
N THR A 231 18.42 -5.55 12.00
CA THR A 231 18.71 -4.69 13.15
C THR A 231 17.57 -4.74 14.17
N LEU A 232 16.32 -4.73 13.71
CA LEU A 232 15.14 -4.81 14.57
C LEU A 232 15.06 -6.16 15.29
N THR A 233 15.34 -7.26 14.62
CA THR A 233 15.37 -8.61 15.19
C THR A 233 16.41 -8.70 16.31
N THR A 234 17.62 -8.20 16.05
CA THR A 234 18.70 -8.18 17.08
C THR A 234 18.28 -7.37 18.30
N LYS A 235 17.76 -6.15 18.09
CA LYS A 235 17.31 -5.28 19.20
C LYS A 235 16.14 -5.87 19.99
N ARG A 236 15.23 -6.59 19.35
CA ARG A 236 14.13 -7.28 20.04
C ARG A 236 14.63 -8.41 20.92
N ALA A 237 15.62 -9.18 20.45
CA ALA A 237 16.26 -10.23 21.24
C ALA A 237 16.97 -9.64 22.49
N GLU A 238 17.78 -8.59 22.31
CA GLU A 238 18.45 -7.90 23.41
C GLU A 238 17.47 -7.34 24.48
N LEU A 239 16.31 -6.83 24.03
CA LEU A 239 15.29 -6.33 24.94
C LEU A 239 14.55 -7.45 25.67
N ALA A 240 14.39 -8.61 25.05
CA ALA A 240 13.77 -9.77 25.68
C ALA A 240 14.69 -10.34 26.80
N GLU A 241 15.99 -10.45 26.52
CA GLU A 241 16.98 -10.86 27.51
C GLU A 241 17.01 -9.92 28.72
N LYS A 242 17.09 -8.61 28.50
CA LYS A 242 17.07 -7.62 29.59
C LYS A 242 15.82 -7.67 30.45
N LYS A 243 14.65 -8.00 29.88
CA LYS A 243 13.41 -8.18 30.64
C LYS A 243 13.45 -9.46 31.48
N SER A 244 14.03 -10.55 30.96
CA SER A 244 14.19 -11.80 31.70
C SER A 244 15.10 -11.60 32.93
N ASP A 245 16.24 -10.89 32.76
CA ASP A 245 17.20 -10.63 33.83
C ASP A 245 16.63 -9.69 34.91
N ALA A 246 15.72 -8.78 34.54
CA ALA A 246 15.09 -7.84 35.50
C ALA A 246 13.94 -8.49 36.32
N THR A 247 13.51 -9.70 35.94
CA THR A 247 12.43 -10.44 36.63
C THR A 247 12.94 -11.67 37.42
N SER A 248 14.24 -11.94 37.35
CA SER A 248 14.95 -12.94 38.16
C SER A 248 15.63 -12.34 39.34
#